data_7fa699fef9b0a3f2a6fef557b0f4afb7
#
_entry.id   7fa699fef9b0a3f2a6fef557b0f4afb7
#
_cell.length_a   1.000
_cell.length_b   1.000
_cell.length_c   1.000
_cell.angle_alpha   90.00
_cell.angle_beta   90.00
_cell.angle_gamma   90.00
#
_symmetry.space_group_name_H-M   'P 1'
#
loop_
_entity.id
_entity.type
_entity.pdbx_description
1 polymer ?
#
loop_
_entity_poly.entity_id
_entity_poly.type
_entity_poly.pdbx_seq_one_letter_code
_entity_poly.pdbx_strand_id
1 'polypeptide(L)'
;YLGPYPQLADIARLASTIEDVQTQAPISAEIQRLIQPGVTLGGARPKTLLQTDAGSCVIKFSELDDPVDTPLIEHATMTLVAQAGLCVAKTGVLPLPLRHGKVRHALTIERFDRLGPYRVHCLSAKTALRAASLPESYGALASILLRLGHPNRQAAMREELFQRMVFNILMDNTDDHERN
;
A
#
# COMPACT_ATOMS: atom_id res chain seq x y z
N TYR A 1 -16.49 12.02 -8.42
CA TYR A 1 -15.72 12.83 -7.44
C TYR A 1 -16.41 12.69 -6.07
N LEU A 2 -15.71 12.16 -5.09
CA LEU A 2 -16.27 11.83 -3.76
C LEU A 2 -16.02 12.91 -2.70
N GLY A 3 -15.64 14.12 -3.09
CA GLY A 3 -15.29 15.22 -2.20
C GLY A 3 -13.79 15.33 -1.92
N PRO A 4 -13.36 16.29 -1.09
CA PRO A 4 -11.96 16.44 -0.72
C PRO A 4 -11.49 15.23 0.10
N TYR A 5 -10.22 14.83 -0.11
CA TYR A 5 -9.61 13.80 0.71
C TYR A 5 -9.46 14.28 2.16
N PRO A 6 -9.55 13.36 3.16
CA PRO A 6 -9.24 13.67 4.54
C PRO A 6 -7.86 14.32 4.67
N GLN A 7 -7.74 15.22 5.65
CA GLN A 7 -6.49 15.87 6.00
C GLN A 7 -5.84 15.14 7.20
N LEU A 8 -4.58 15.41 7.44
CA LEU A 8 -3.87 14.84 8.59
C LEU A 8 -4.58 15.14 9.93
N ALA A 9 -5.21 16.30 10.05
CA ALA A 9 -6.00 16.67 11.24
C ALA A 9 -7.22 15.77 11.48
N ASP A 10 -7.72 15.08 10.45
CA ASP A 10 -8.89 14.20 10.54
C ASP A 10 -8.54 12.78 11.02
N ILE A 11 -7.25 12.46 11.19
CA ILE A 11 -6.79 11.09 11.48
C ILE A 11 -7.38 10.53 12.76
N ALA A 12 -7.44 11.29 13.84
CA ALA A 12 -8.01 10.81 15.10
C ALA A 12 -9.50 10.48 14.95
N ARG A 13 -10.23 11.29 14.18
CA ARG A 13 -11.64 11.05 13.86
C ARG A 13 -11.79 9.81 12.96
N LEU A 14 -10.93 9.64 11.97
CA LEU A 14 -10.91 8.45 11.12
C LEU A 14 -10.62 7.18 11.92
N ALA A 15 -9.65 7.22 12.83
CA ALA A 15 -9.31 6.09 13.69
C ALA A 15 -10.50 5.66 14.58
N SER A 16 -11.13 6.61 15.28
CA SER A 16 -12.32 6.30 16.11
C SER A 16 -13.46 5.73 15.27
N THR A 17 -13.60 6.19 14.05
CA THR A 17 -14.65 5.71 13.14
C THR A 17 -14.37 4.31 12.62
N ILE A 18 -13.10 3.97 12.36
CA ILE A 18 -12.73 2.61 11.99
C ILE A 18 -13.01 1.64 13.12
N GLU A 19 -12.76 2.03 14.39
CA GLU A 19 -13.19 1.25 15.55
C GLU A 19 -14.72 1.05 15.57
N ASP A 20 -15.49 2.10 15.29
CA ASP A 20 -16.96 2.01 15.23
C ASP A 20 -17.43 1.05 14.12
N VAL A 21 -16.80 1.11 12.94
CA VAL A 21 -17.08 0.16 11.83
C VAL A 21 -16.77 -1.28 12.23
N GLN A 22 -15.61 -1.51 12.82
CA GLN A 22 -15.15 -2.85 13.20
C GLN A 22 -15.97 -3.44 14.35
N THR A 23 -16.51 -2.59 15.23
CA THR A 23 -17.42 -3.01 16.30
C THR A 23 -18.88 -3.03 15.89
N GLN A 24 -19.20 -2.82 14.60
CA GLN A 24 -20.57 -2.73 14.07
C GLN A 24 -21.42 -1.63 14.73
N ALA A 25 -20.79 -0.61 15.28
CA ALA A 25 -21.48 0.54 15.81
C ALA A 25 -22.15 1.36 14.68
N PRO A 26 -23.28 2.03 14.94
CA PRO A 26 -23.93 2.88 13.96
C PRO A 26 -23.00 4.02 13.53
N ILE A 27 -22.70 4.10 12.23
CA ILE A 27 -21.88 5.16 11.65
C ILE A 27 -22.70 6.02 10.69
N SER A 28 -22.41 7.31 10.66
CA SER A 28 -23.09 8.21 9.73
C SER A 28 -22.69 7.91 8.28
N ALA A 29 -23.60 8.17 7.33
CA ALA A 29 -23.34 7.99 5.90
C ALA A 29 -22.16 8.84 5.40
N GLU A 30 -21.89 9.99 6.01
CA GLU A 30 -20.74 10.85 5.71
C GLU A 30 -19.42 10.16 6.07
N ILE A 31 -19.37 9.52 7.21
CA ILE A 31 -18.22 8.81 7.72
C ILE A 31 -17.99 7.51 6.94
N GLN A 32 -19.05 6.78 6.58
CA GLN A 32 -18.95 5.62 5.69
C GLN A 32 -18.24 5.97 4.37
N ARG A 33 -18.51 7.14 3.81
CA ARG A 33 -17.86 7.61 2.58
C ARG A 33 -16.38 7.89 2.73
N LEU A 34 -15.92 8.30 3.92
CA LEU A 34 -14.50 8.54 4.20
C LEU A 34 -13.70 7.25 4.36
N ILE A 35 -14.34 6.18 4.84
CA ILE A 35 -13.71 4.90 5.18
C ILE A 35 -13.96 3.84 4.11
N GLN A 36 -14.96 4.03 3.25
CA GLN A 36 -15.15 3.07 2.15
C GLN A 36 -13.81 2.90 1.43
N PRO A 37 -13.25 1.68 1.39
CA PRO A 37 -12.15 1.39 0.49
C PRO A 37 -12.68 1.81 -0.87
N GLY A 38 -12.17 2.92 -1.38
CA GLY A 38 -12.55 3.34 -2.71
C GLY A 38 -12.35 2.14 -3.60
N VAL A 39 -13.30 1.83 -4.47
CA VAL A 39 -13.27 0.73 -5.45
C VAL A 39 -11.92 0.63 -6.17
N THR A 40 -11.09 1.66 -6.04
CA THR A 40 -9.78 1.82 -6.66
C THR A 40 -8.57 1.41 -5.80
N LEU A 41 -8.71 1.21 -4.46
CA LEU A 41 -7.54 0.97 -3.60
C LEU A 41 -7.23 -0.52 -3.37
N GLY A 42 -8.15 -1.42 -3.71
CA GLY A 42 -7.98 -2.87 -3.56
C GLY A 42 -7.69 -3.35 -2.12
N GLY A 43 -7.76 -4.65 -1.89
CA GLY A 43 -7.43 -5.30 -0.62
C GLY A 43 -8.49 -5.15 0.49
N ALA A 44 -8.51 -6.08 1.44
CA ALA A 44 -9.56 -6.23 2.46
C ALA A 44 -9.42 -5.24 3.64
N ARG A 45 -8.19 -4.89 4.03
CA ARG A 45 -7.93 -4.05 5.22
C ARG A 45 -8.41 -2.61 5.05
N PRO A 46 -8.85 -1.96 6.16
CA PRO A 46 -9.28 -0.56 6.14
C PRO A 46 -8.18 0.38 5.65
N LYS A 47 -8.48 1.14 4.62
CA LYS A 47 -7.56 2.11 4.04
C LYS A 47 -8.32 3.27 3.40
N THR A 48 -7.66 4.42 3.33
CA THR A 48 -8.20 5.59 2.62
C THR A 48 -7.06 6.42 2.02
N LEU A 49 -7.41 7.43 1.25
CA LEU A 49 -6.46 8.44 0.81
C LEU A 49 -6.39 9.57 1.84
N LEU A 50 -5.21 10.08 2.06
CA LEU A 50 -4.93 11.22 2.92
C LEU A 50 -4.21 12.30 2.12
N GLN A 51 -4.61 13.56 2.29
CA GLN A 51 -3.88 14.69 1.73
C GLN A 51 -2.92 15.23 2.79
N THR A 52 -1.66 15.39 2.41
CA THR A 52 -0.62 16.03 3.23
C THR A 52 0.00 17.19 2.45
N ASP A 53 0.82 18.02 3.12
CA ASP A 53 1.56 19.10 2.47
C ASP A 53 2.55 18.55 1.41
N ALA A 54 3.05 17.35 1.60
CA ALA A 54 3.94 16.66 0.66
C ALA A 54 3.21 16.02 -0.53
N GLY A 55 1.87 15.97 -0.51
CA GLY A 55 1.06 15.32 -1.54
C GLY A 55 0.05 14.32 -0.97
N SER A 56 -0.55 13.51 -1.82
CA SER A 56 -1.49 12.49 -1.39
C SER A 56 -0.78 11.18 -1.06
N CYS A 57 -1.18 10.54 0.04
CA CYS A 57 -0.72 9.22 0.43
C CYS A 57 -1.90 8.26 0.65
N VAL A 58 -1.61 6.97 0.64
CA VAL A 58 -2.51 5.95 1.14
C VAL A 58 -2.26 5.80 2.63
N ILE A 59 -3.31 5.75 3.43
CA ILE A 59 -3.22 5.40 4.85
C ILE A 59 -3.91 4.07 5.08
N LYS A 60 -3.22 3.16 5.78
CA LYS A 60 -3.73 1.85 6.21
C LYS A 60 -3.85 1.81 7.72
N PHE A 61 -4.88 1.16 8.22
CA PHE A 61 -5.17 1.04 9.65
C PHE A 61 -5.07 -0.41 10.10
N SER A 62 -4.76 -0.61 11.38
CA SER A 62 -4.87 -1.91 12.04
C SER A 62 -6.33 -2.36 12.10
N GLU A 63 -6.54 -3.66 12.12
CA GLU A 63 -7.82 -4.24 12.55
C GLU A 63 -7.80 -4.44 14.08
N LEU A 64 -8.98 -4.42 14.71
CA LEU A 64 -9.07 -4.52 16.18
C LEU A 64 -8.59 -5.87 16.72
N ASP A 65 -8.79 -6.92 15.96
CA ASP A 65 -8.42 -8.31 16.24
C ASP A 65 -7.02 -8.69 15.76
N ASP A 66 -6.29 -7.76 15.13
CA ASP A 66 -4.89 -8.00 14.77
C ASP A 66 -4.08 -8.39 16.02
N PRO A 67 -3.39 -9.55 16.02
CA PRO A 67 -2.59 -9.99 17.17
C PRO A 67 -1.36 -9.10 17.38
N VAL A 68 -0.94 -8.39 16.34
CA VAL A 68 0.22 -7.51 16.29
C VAL A 68 -0.13 -6.19 15.64
N ASP A 69 0.73 -5.19 15.79
CA ASP A 69 0.58 -3.89 15.11
C ASP A 69 1.04 -4.00 13.66
N THR A 70 0.16 -4.46 12.79
CA THR A 70 0.44 -4.76 11.38
C THR A 70 1.01 -3.54 10.62
N PRO A 71 0.47 -2.29 10.77
CA PRO A 71 1.06 -1.12 10.14
C PRO A 71 2.50 -0.85 10.55
N LEU A 72 2.83 -1.08 11.81
CA LEU A 72 4.20 -0.89 12.31
C LEU A 72 5.15 -1.94 11.72
N ILE A 73 4.71 -3.20 11.63
CA ILE A 73 5.47 -4.28 11.00
C ILE A 73 5.68 -4.00 9.51
N GLU A 74 4.62 -3.58 8.79
CA GLU A 74 4.73 -3.24 7.38
C GLU A 74 5.71 -2.08 7.16
N HIS A 75 5.69 -1.04 8.01
CA HIS A 75 6.67 0.04 7.96
C HIS A 75 8.11 -0.45 8.19
N ALA A 76 8.32 -1.28 9.19
CA ALA A 76 9.64 -1.85 9.48
C ALA A 76 10.16 -2.68 8.29
N THR A 77 9.30 -3.51 7.70
CA THR A 77 9.62 -4.30 6.52
C THR A 77 9.99 -3.40 5.33
N MET A 78 9.18 -2.38 5.03
CA MET A 78 9.46 -1.42 3.94
C MET A 78 10.77 -0.65 4.17
N THR A 79 11.07 -0.32 5.43
CA THR A 79 12.34 0.32 5.80
C THR A 79 13.52 -0.63 5.54
N LEU A 80 13.37 -1.90 5.89
CA LEU A 80 14.41 -2.92 5.64
C LEU A 80 14.63 -3.14 4.14
N VAL A 81 13.57 -3.19 3.34
CA VAL A 81 13.66 -3.26 1.87
C VAL A 81 14.46 -2.08 1.31
N ALA A 82 14.18 -0.86 1.80
CA ALA A 82 14.92 0.34 1.37
C ALA A 82 16.40 0.27 1.77
N GLN A 83 16.71 -0.21 2.98
CA GLN A 83 18.09 -0.42 3.44
C GLN A 83 18.82 -1.49 2.64
N ALA A 84 18.12 -2.49 2.13
CA ALA A 84 18.66 -3.49 1.22
C ALA A 84 18.93 -2.94 -0.21
N GLY A 85 18.65 -1.67 -0.45
CA GLY A 85 18.91 -1.00 -1.74
C GLY A 85 17.80 -1.16 -2.78
N LEU A 86 16.66 -1.75 -2.42
CA LEU A 86 15.51 -1.89 -3.30
C LEU A 86 14.67 -0.60 -3.33
N CYS A 87 14.13 -0.28 -4.50
CA CYS A 87 13.27 0.88 -4.66
C CYS A 87 11.86 0.58 -4.13
N VAL A 88 11.44 1.28 -3.09
CA VAL A 88 10.11 1.13 -2.48
C VAL A 88 9.47 2.49 -2.23
N ALA A 89 8.14 2.50 -2.11
CA ALA A 89 7.41 3.69 -1.72
C ALA A 89 7.83 4.11 -0.30
N LYS A 90 7.97 5.41 -0.08
CA LYS A 90 8.25 5.92 1.26
C LYS A 90 7.05 5.69 2.17
N THR A 91 7.35 5.27 3.38
CA THR A 91 6.36 5.01 4.42
C THR A 91 6.64 5.81 5.67
N GLY A 92 5.59 6.03 6.46
CA GLY A 92 5.67 6.59 7.80
C GLY A 92 4.63 5.95 8.68
N VAL A 93 4.76 6.11 9.99
CA VAL A 93 3.78 5.63 10.96
C VAL A 93 3.24 6.79 11.78
N LEU A 94 1.95 6.72 12.08
CA LEU A 94 1.22 7.68 12.88
C LEU A 94 0.62 6.95 14.08
N PRO A 95 0.94 7.35 15.31
CA PRO A 95 0.32 6.75 16.48
C PRO A 95 -1.16 7.14 16.54
N LEU A 96 -2.02 6.16 16.75
CA LEU A 96 -3.45 6.30 16.91
C LEU A 96 -3.84 5.91 18.32
N PRO A 97 -4.21 6.86 19.18
CA PRO A 97 -4.79 6.54 20.46
C PRO A 97 -6.17 5.92 20.24
N LEU A 98 -6.32 4.69 20.67
CA LEU A 98 -7.60 3.97 20.66
C LEU A 98 -8.35 4.19 21.97
N ARG A 99 -9.65 3.86 21.96
CA ARG A 99 -10.44 3.78 23.19
C ARG A 99 -9.77 2.81 24.16
N HIS A 100 -9.89 3.06 25.44
CA HIS A 100 -9.28 2.26 26.52
C HIS A 100 -7.75 2.37 26.66
N GLY A 101 -7.15 3.45 26.14
CA GLY A 101 -5.74 3.77 26.36
C GLY A 101 -4.74 2.91 25.58
N LYS A 102 -5.20 2.05 24.68
CA LYS A 102 -4.33 1.34 23.74
C LYS A 102 -3.84 2.29 22.65
N VAL A 103 -2.63 2.06 22.18
CA VAL A 103 -2.07 2.74 21.01
C VAL A 103 -1.88 1.70 19.91
N ARG A 104 -2.35 2.00 18.73
CA ARG A 104 -2.04 1.31 17.48
C ARG A 104 -1.43 2.32 16.52
N HIS A 105 -0.97 1.86 15.39
CA HIS A 105 -0.42 2.74 14.38
C HIS A 105 -1.25 2.70 13.09
N ALA A 106 -1.20 3.81 12.35
CA ALA A 106 -1.57 3.82 10.95
C ALA A 106 -0.30 3.94 10.11
N LEU A 107 -0.25 3.22 9.00
CA LEU A 107 0.81 3.29 8.01
C LEU A 107 0.44 4.31 6.95
N THR A 108 1.30 5.27 6.69
CA THR A 108 1.21 6.15 5.52
C THR A 108 2.15 5.66 4.44
N ILE A 109 1.70 5.65 3.19
CA ILE A 109 2.48 5.23 2.02
C ILE A 109 2.38 6.32 0.97
N GLU A 110 3.51 6.91 0.58
CA GLU A 110 3.54 7.86 -0.53
C GLU A 110 3.07 7.19 -1.82
N ARG A 111 2.27 7.91 -2.61
CA ARG A 111 1.78 7.40 -3.88
C ARG A 111 2.85 7.51 -4.96
N PHE A 112 3.35 6.35 -5.41
CA PHE A 112 4.28 6.26 -6.53
C PHE A 112 3.64 6.58 -7.89
N ASP A 113 2.30 6.54 -7.97
CA ASP A 113 1.53 6.83 -9.18
C ASP A 113 1.17 8.33 -9.30
N ARG A 114 1.87 9.19 -8.56
CA ARG A 114 1.72 10.65 -8.60
C ARG A 114 3.07 11.34 -8.70
N LEU A 115 3.15 12.34 -9.57
CA LEU A 115 4.28 13.25 -9.69
C LEU A 115 3.73 14.68 -9.70
N GLY A 116 3.67 15.32 -8.52
CA GLY A 116 2.94 16.57 -8.33
C GLY A 116 1.47 16.40 -8.76
N PRO A 117 0.93 17.24 -9.65
CA PRO A 117 -0.45 17.13 -10.13
C PRO A 117 -0.67 16.01 -11.17
N TYR A 118 0.39 15.40 -11.66
CA TYR A 118 0.32 14.43 -12.75
C TYR A 118 0.13 13.00 -12.23
N ARG A 119 -0.57 12.19 -13.04
CA ARG A 119 -0.69 10.76 -12.83
C ARG A 119 0.42 10.04 -13.59
N VAL A 120 1.11 9.13 -12.91
CA VAL A 120 2.06 8.20 -13.53
C VAL A 120 1.30 6.95 -13.93
N HIS A 121 1.44 6.53 -15.19
CA HIS A 121 0.82 5.29 -15.66
C HIS A 121 1.50 4.08 -15.02
N CYS A 122 0.70 3.22 -14.42
CA CYS A 122 1.15 2.01 -13.75
C CYS A 122 0.32 0.81 -14.20
N LEU A 123 0.97 -0.33 -14.32
CA LEU A 123 0.34 -1.62 -14.58
C LEU A 123 0.78 -2.62 -13.51
N SER A 124 -0.14 -3.45 -13.05
CA SER A 124 0.24 -4.60 -12.24
C SER A 124 0.94 -5.65 -13.10
N ALA A 125 1.79 -6.47 -12.48
CA ALA A 125 2.41 -7.61 -13.15
C ALA A 125 1.35 -8.52 -13.79
N LYS A 126 0.21 -8.74 -13.11
CA LYS A 126 -0.92 -9.50 -13.66
C LYS A 126 -1.43 -8.96 -14.99
N THR A 127 -1.63 -7.64 -15.08
CA THR A 127 -2.12 -7.01 -16.32
C THR A 127 -1.11 -7.18 -17.44
N ALA A 128 0.18 -6.99 -17.17
CA ALA A 128 1.25 -7.15 -18.14
C ALA A 128 1.40 -8.60 -18.65
N LEU A 129 1.37 -9.57 -17.71
CA LEU A 129 1.46 -11.00 -18.03
C LEU A 129 0.26 -11.47 -18.87
N ARG A 130 -0.95 -11.06 -18.51
CA ARG A 130 -2.16 -11.38 -19.29
C ARG A 130 -2.13 -10.77 -20.69
N ALA A 131 -1.73 -9.53 -20.82
CA ALA A 131 -1.60 -8.88 -22.13
C ALA A 131 -0.56 -9.57 -23.03
N ALA A 132 0.47 -10.18 -22.43
CA ALA A 132 1.48 -10.94 -23.13
C ALA A 132 1.12 -12.43 -23.32
N SER A 133 -0.04 -12.88 -22.81
CA SER A 133 -0.46 -14.31 -22.78
C SER A 133 0.60 -15.23 -22.12
N LEU A 134 1.21 -14.75 -21.05
CA LEU A 134 2.23 -15.44 -20.28
C LEU A 134 1.70 -15.94 -18.92
N PRO A 135 2.26 -17.03 -18.37
CA PRO A 135 1.90 -17.53 -17.06
C PRO A 135 2.28 -16.55 -15.95
N GLU A 136 1.53 -16.59 -14.84
CA GLU A 136 1.78 -15.77 -13.65
C GLU A 136 3.00 -16.33 -12.90
N SER A 137 4.20 -15.85 -13.27
CA SER A 137 5.47 -16.24 -12.64
C SER A 137 6.55 -15.15 -12.75
N TYR A 138 7.49 -15.18 -11.84
CA TYR A 138 8.68 -14.30 -11.88
C TYR A 138 9.48 -14.45 -13.16
N GLY A 139 9.65 -15.69 -13.67
CA GLY A 139 10.37 -15.96 -14.92
C GLY A 139 9.69 -15.32 -16.14
N ALA A 140 8.34 -15.40 -16.20
CA ALA A 140 7.58 -14.76 -17.26
C ALA A 140 7.65 -13.23 -17.15
N LEU A 141 7.58 -12.67 -15.95
CA LEU A 141 7.75 -11.23 -15.73
C LEU A 141 9.15 -10.76 -16.11
N ALA A 142 10.19 -11.51 -15.77
CA ALA A 142 11.57 -11.23 -16.22
C ALA A 142 11.69 -11.21 -17.76
N SER A 143 10.94 -12.08 -18.45
CA SER A 143 10.89 -12.11 -19.92
C SER A 143 10.20 -10.87 -20.49
N ILE A 144 9.15 -10.35 -19.83
CA ILE A 144 8.52 -9.08 -20.22
C ILE A 144 9.52 -7.93 -20.05
N LEU A 145 10.22 -7.86 -18.92
CA LEU A 145 11.22 -6.82 -18.67
C LEU A 145 12.37 -6.85 -19.69
N LEU A 146 12.76 -8.05 -20.13
CA LEU A 146 13.77 -8.19 -21.19
C LEU A 146 13.27 -7.69 -22.56
N ARG A 147 12.01 -7.89 -22.87
CA ARG A 147 11.45 -7.56 -24.20
C ARG A 147 10.97 -6.13 -24.32
N LEU A 148 10.34 -5.60 -23.25
CA LEU A 148 9.64 -4.31 -23.25
C LEU A 148 10.29 -3.27 -22.32
N GLY A 149 11.22 -3.67 -21.47
CA GLY A 149 11.95 -2.76 -20.60
C GLY A 149 12.87 -1.83 -21.39
N HIS A 150 13.19 -0.67 -20.79
CA HIS A 150 14.11 0.27 -21.40
C HIS A 150 15.47 -0.40 -21.68
N PRO A 151 16.02 -0.37 -22.91
CA PRO A 151 17.19 -1.16 -23.31
C PRO A 151 18.39 -1.04 -22.35
N ASN A 152 18.67 0.16 -21.88
CA ASN A 152 19.80 0.43 -20.97
C ASN A 152 19.51 0.04 -19.50
N ARG A 153 18.30 -0.42 -19.16
CA ARG A 153 17.88 -0.75 -17.79
C ARG A 153 17.40 -2.20 -17.64
N GLN A 154 17.31 -2.96 -18.70
CA GLN A 154 16.75 -4.33 -18.69
C GLN A 154 17.47 -5.23 -17.68
N ALA A 155 18.82 -5.19 -17.66
CA ALA A 155 19.60 -5.98 -16.71
C ALA A 155 19.29 -5.59 -15.26
N ALA A 156 19.37 -4.30 -14.95
CA ALA A 156 19.08 -3.78 -13.60
C ALA A 156 17.65 -4.07 -13.15
N MET A 157 16.66 -3.93 -14.03
CA MET A 157 15.25 -4.23 -13.73
C MET A 157 15.03 -5.72 -13.40
N ARG A 158 15.70 -6.61 -14.09
CA ARG A 158 15.62 -8.07 -13.85
C ARG A 158 16.36 -8.46 -12.57
N GLU A 159 17.49 -7.83 -12.31
CA GLU A 159 18.21 -8.01 -11.05
C GLU A 159 17.37 -7.54 -9.86
N GLU A 160 16.77 -6.36 -9.94
CA GLU A 160 15.86 -5.87 -8.91
C GLU A 160 14.66 -6.81 -8.72
N LEU A 161 14.07 -7.34 -9.79
CA LEU A 161 12.98 -8.32 -9.69
C LEU A 161 13.43 -9.58 -8.94
N PHE A 162 14.62 -10.08 -9.22
CA PHE A 162 15.19 -11.22 -8.51
C PHE A 162 15.44 -10.92 -7.02
N GLN A 163 16.01 -9.76 -6.72
CA GLN A 163 16.24 -9.31 -5.35
C GLN A 163 14.93 -9.19 -4.55
N ARG A 164 13.85 -8.68 -5.18
CA ARG A 164 12.51 -8.62 -4.58
C ARG A 164 11.97 -10.01 -4.26
N MET A 165 12.08 -10.95 -5.19
CA MET A 165 11.69 -12.33 -4.97
C MET A 165 12.45 -12.95 -3.79
N VAL A 166 13.76 -12.78 -3.73
CA VAL A 166 14.58 -13.27 -2.61
C VAL A 166 14.18 -12.62 -1.30
N PHE A 167 13.97 -11.30 -1.29
CA PHE A 167 13.53 -10.58 -0.10
C PHE A 167 12.17 -11.09 0.40
N ASN A 168 11.19 -11.28 -0.48
CA ASN A 168 9.88 -11.83 -0.13
C ASN A 168 9.98 -13.22 0.50
N ILE A 169 10.85 -14.08 -0.05
CA ILE A 169 11.11 -15.41 0.52
C ILE A 169 11.72 -15.31 1.93
N LEU A 170 12.72 -14.43 2.11
CA LEU A 170 13.39 -14.25 3.40
C LEU A 170 12.47 -13.65 4.48
N MET A 171 11.53 -12.84 4.08
CA MET A 171 10.54 -12.21 4.97
C MET A 171 9.28 -13.06 5.18
N ASP A 172 9.24 -14.27 4.63
CA ASP A 172 8.06 -15.16 4.66
C ASP A 172 6.79 -14.44 4.19
N ASN A 173 6.91 -13.63 3.13
CA ASN A 173 5.78 -12.92 2.54
C ASN A 173 4.93 -13.89 1.72
N THR A 174 3.90 -14.46 2.33
CA THR A 174 2.97 -15.40 1.70
C THR A 174 1.92 -14.72 0.82
N ASP A 175 1.82 -13.39 0.85
CA ASP A 175 0.91 -12.58 0.02
C ASP A 175 1.61 -11.99 -1.22
N ASP A 176 2.73 -12.57 -1.61
CA ASP A 176 3.48 -12.16 -2.80
C ASP A 176 2.81 -12.71 -4.07
N HIS A 177 2.00 -11.89 -4.68
CA HIS A 177 1.26 -12.25 -5.89
C HIS A 177 1.35 -11.15 -6.97
N GLU A 178 0.99 -11.48 -8.19
CA GLU A 178 1.15 -10.66 -9.39
C GLU A 178 0.29 -9.36 -9.44
N ARG A 179 -0.58 -9.15 -8.45
CA ARG A 179 -1.39 -7.91 -8.33
C ARG A 179 -0.73 -6.84 -7.48
N ASN A 180 0.28 -7.23 -6.71
CA ASN A 180 1.05 -6.34 -5.85
C ASN A 180 2.01 -5.46 -6.63
#